data_1b4af64ddfccf96bc90fa0992393fe57
#
_entry.id   1b4af64ddfccf96bc90fa0992393fe57
#
_cell.length_a   1.000
_cell.length_b   1.000
_cell.length_c   1.000
_cell.angle_alpha   90.00
_cell.angle_beta   90.00
_cell.angle_gamma   90.00
#
_symmetry.space_group_name_H-M   'P 1'
#
loop_
_entity.id
_entity.type
_entity.pdbx_description
1 polymer ?
#
loop_
_entity_poly.entity_id
_entity_poly.type
_entity_poly.pdbx_seq_one_letter_code
_entity_poly.pdbx_strand_id
1 'polypeptide(L)'
;MRLRARPLAALAALCTLALAACGNAVQDQPVPHNILEGMLVAPYPVYWLGGTFQGLAITEGTHDPSGAFSIGYGDCLEGGQGTCVPPLRVVTSPDNSFLPGGSTASRAARLRGVAAVVAVGGKTIEIPTGGVVVDIHARDARLADEAAQAIVPINARGAPGAPLAAPLADTGFANTPLPAQTPSPLRPLN
;
A
#
# COMPACT_ATOMS: atom_id res chain seq x y z
N MET A 1 59.80 39.99 3.47
CA MET A 1 58.37 40.11 3.84
C MET A 1 57.54 39.06 3.08
N ARG A 2 57.12 38.00 3.74
CA ARG A 2 56.25 36.96 3.10
C ARG A 2 54.88 37.02 3.76
N LEU A 3 53.86 37.55 3.05
CA LEU A 3 52.49 37.62 3.50
C LEU A 3 51.90 36.19 3.58
N ARG A 4 51.42 35.83 4.73
CA ARG A 4 50.66 34.58 5.01
C ARG A 4 49.22 34.79 4.54
N ALA A 5 48.88 34.29 3.34
CA ALA A 5 47.51 34.28 2.79
C ALA A 5 46.97 32.84 2.76
N ARG A 6 46.72 32.23 3.95
CA ARG A 6 46.24 30.83 4.03
C ARG A 6 45.00 30.52 4.87
N PRO A 7 44.31 31.43 5.58
CA PRO A 7 43.12 31.00 6.29
C PRO A 7 41.78 31.20 5.56
N LEU A 8 41.73 32.07 4.54
CA LEU A 8 40.45 32.39 3.87
C LEU A 8 39.97 31.31 2.89
N ALA A 9 40.86 30.56 2.28
CA ALA A 9 40.49 29.50 1.33
C ALA A 9 39.88 28.26 2.04
N ALA A 10 40.26 27.98 3.27
CA ALA A 10 39.74 26.84 4.05
C ALA A 10 38.29 27.08 4.53
N LEU A 11 37.94 28.32 4.86
CA LEU A 11 36.57 28.64 5.30
C LEU A 11 35.57 28.56 4.13
N ALA A 12 35.97 28.96 2.92
CA ALA A 12 35.10 28.90 1.73
C ALA A 12 34.77 27.44 1.34
N ALA A 13 35.73 26.51 1.49
CA ALA A 13 35.52 25.09 1.19
C ALA A 13 34.59 24.40 2.21
N LEU A 14 34.59 24.82 3.50
CA LEU A 14 33.67 24.26 4.49
C LEU A 14 32.23 24.70 4.30
N CYS A 15 32.00 25.94 3.84
CA CYS A 15 30.63 26.43 3.59
C CYS A 15 29.97 25.77 2.37
N THR A 16 30.73 25.37 1.35
CA THR A 16 30.16 24.69 0.17
C THR A 16 29.78 23.26 0.44
N LEU A 17 30.45 22.56 1.37
CA LEU A 17 30.09 21.20 1.79
C LEU A 17 28.83 21.16 2.68
N ALA A 18 28.57 22.21 3.45
CA ALA A 18 27.38 22.29 4.29
C ALA A 18 26.08 22.56 3.50
N LEU A 19 26.15 23.21 2.34
CA LEU A 19 25.00 23.49 1.49
C LEU A 19 24.55 22.29 0.65
N ALA A 20 25.43 21.32 0.39
CA ALA A 20 25.09 20.10 -0.34
C ALA A 20 24.33 19.06 0.53
N ALA A 21 24.37 19.20 1.86
CA ALA A 21 23.74 18.23 2.77
C ALA A 21 22.25 18.53 3.08
N CYS A 22 21.71 19.66 2.67
CA CYS A 22 20.33 20.05 2.99
C CYS A 22 19.32 19.82 1.84
N GLY A 23 19.74 19.25 0.70
CA GLY A 23 18.93 19.30 -0.51
C GLY A 23 18.07 18.09 -0.82
N ASN A 24 18.41 16.87 -0.41
CA ASN A 24 17.82 15.68 -1.05
C ASN A 24 17.33 14.56 -0.11
N ALA A 25 17.32 14.77 1.19
CA ALA A 25 16.94 13.68 2.12
C ALA A 25 15.46 13.31 2.12
N VAL A 26 14.59 14.05 1.45
CA VAL A 26 13.12 13.86 1.50
C VAL A 26 12.58 13.17 0.25
N GLN A 27 13.30 13.12 -0.86
CA GLN A 27 12.82 12.54 -2.12
C GLN A 27 13.33 11.15 -2.45
N ASP A 28 14.33 10.63 -1.73
CA ASP A 28 14.89 9.29 -1.96
C ASP A 28 14.26 8.20 -1.06
N GLN A 29 13.18 8.51 -0.37
CA GLN A 29 12.44 7.50 0.40
C GLN A 29 11.49 6.75 -0.55
N PRO A 30 11.57 5.42 -0.62
CA PRO A 30 10.70 4.61 -1.49
C PRO A 30 9.21 4.72 -1.13
N VAL A 31 8.91 5.12 0.10
CA VAL A 31 7.56 5.51 0.53
C VAL A 31 7.59 6.99 0.90
N PRO A 32 6.87 7.85 0.19
CA PRO A 32 6.75 9.26 0.53
C PRO A 32 6.22 9.44 1.97
N HIS A 33 6.74 10.44 2.68
CA HIS A 33 6.43 10.66 4.10
C HIS A 33 4.92 10.81 4.37
N ASN A 34 4.21 11.54 3.52
CA ASN A 34 2.77 11.71 3.60
C ASN A 34 1.98 10.39 3.40
N ILE A 35 2.50 9.46 2.61
CA ILE A 35 1.89 8.14 2.44
C ILE A 35 2.10 7.30 3.70
N LEU A 36 3.31 7.31 4.26
CA LEU A 36 3.60 6.61 5.50
C LEU A 36 2.75 7.15 6.67
N GLU A 37 2.63 8.47 6.80
CA GLU A 37 1.73 9.08 7.78
C GLU A 37 0.27 8.66 7.56
N GLY A 38 -0.19 8.69 6.31
CA GLY A 38 -1.52 8.23 5.94
C GLY A 38 -1.79 6.78 6.37
N MET A 39 -0.83 5.88 6.15
CA MET A 39 -0.92 4.48 6.60
C MET A 39 -1.03 4.36 8.12
N LEU A 40 -0.27 5.17 8.87
CA LEU A 40 -0.25 5.12 10.34
C LEU A 40 -1.53 5.67 10.97
N VAL A 41 -2.18 6.64 10.33
CA VAL A 41 -3.41 7.28 10.85
C VAL A 41 -4.70 6.79 10.18
N ALA A 42 -4.60 5.84 9.24
CA ALA A 42 -5.77 5.28 8.56
C ALA A 42 -6.79 4.74 9.59
N PRO A 43 -8.11 4.95 9.38
CA PRO A 43 -9.15 4.48 10.29
C PRO A 43 -9.43 2.98 10.18
N TYR A 44 -8.68 2.27 9.37
CA TYR A 44 -8.72 0.82 9.17
C TYR A 44 -7.30 0.24 9.18
N PRO A 45 -7.13 -1.08 9.44
CA PRO A 45 -5.82 -1.71 9.40
C PRO A 45 -5.22 -1.66 8.00
N VAL A 46 -4.01 -1.12 7.86
CA VAL A 46 -3.24 -1.13 6.61
C VAL A 46 -2.17 -2.21 6.71
N TYR A 47 -2.20 -3.19 5.80
CA TYR A 47 -1.31 -4.34 5.86
C TYR A 47 -0.05 -4.15 5.02
N TRP A 48 1.07 -4.65 5.54
CA TRP A 48 2.38 -4.62 4.90
C TRP A 48 3.24 -5.82 5.32
N LEU A 49 4.45 -5.90 4.80
CA LEU A 49 5.42 -6.98 5.09
C LEU A 49 6.67 -6.48 5.82
N GLY A 50 6.62 -5.28 6.39
CA GLY A 50 7.81 -4.60 6.92
C GLY A 50 8.61 -3.89 5.83
N GLY A 51 9.74 -3.31 6.20
CA GLY A 51 10.62 -2.57 5.27
C GLY A 51 11.32 -3.44 4.23
N THR A 52 11.39 -4.76 4.50
CA THR A 52 12.04 -5.75 3.62
C THR A 52 11.35 -7.09 3.79
N PHE A 53 11.09 -7.79 2.71
CA PHE A 53 10.52 -9.14 2.71
C PHE A 53 11.28 -10.05 1.74
N GLN A 54 11.88 -11.13 2.23
CA GLN A 54 12.69 -12.09 1.46
C GLN A 54 13.76 -11.42 0.57
N GLY A 55 14.44 -10.41 1.08
CA GLY A 55 15.43 -9.65 0.35
C GLY A 55 14.87 -8.60 -0.61
N LEU A 56 13.55 -8.52 -0.75
CA LEU A 56 12.89 -7.46 -1.50
C LEU A 56 12.64 -6.26 -0.58
N ALA A 57 13.34 -5.16 -0.82
CA ALA A 57 13.09 -3.90 -0.12
C ALA A 57 11.83 -3.23 -0.66
N ILE A 58 11.21 -2.34 0.13
CA ILE A 58 10.15 -1.47 -0.38
C ILE A 58 10.73 -0.57 -1.46
N THR A 59 10.04 -0.48 -2.59
CA THR A 59 10.41 0.37 -3.73
C THR A 59 9.33 1.36 -4.12
N GLU A 60 8.09 1.14 -3.66
CA GLU A 60 6.96 2.00 -3.98
C GLU A 60 5.95 2.01 -2.82
N GLY A 61 5.38 3.18 -2.56
CA GLY A 61 4.21 3.35 -1.68
C GLY A 61 3.25 4.36 -2.28
N THR A 62 1.99 3.98 -2.45
CA THR A 62 0.95 4.86 -3.01
C THR A 62 -0.33 4.81 -2.19
N HIS A 63 -1.11 5.88 -2.32
CA HIS A 63 -2.45 6.00 -1.77
C HIS A 63 -3.36 6.55 -2.86
N ASP A 64 -4.42 5.85 -3.18
CA ASP A 64 -5.34 6.28 -4.22
C ASP A 64 -6.58 7.01 -3.65
N PRO A 65 -7.35 7.72 -4.50
CA PRO A 65 -8.53 8.45 -4.06
C PRO A 65 -9.65 7.58 -3.46
N SER A 66 -9.67 6.28 -3.72
CA SER A 66 -10.63 5.34 -3.10
C SER A 66 -10.26 5.00 -1.66
N GLY A 67 -9.08 5.43 -1.21
CA GLY A 67 -8.55 5.14 0.09
C GLY A 67 -7.65 3.91 0.13
N ALA A 68 -7.39 3.23 -0.98
CA ALA A 68 -6.51 2.06 -0.99
C ALA A 68 -5.03 2.47 -0.86
N PHE A 69 -4.30 1.75 0.00
CA PHE A 69 -2.85 1.84 0.10
C PHE A 69 -2.21 0.67 -0.65
N SER A 70 -1.19 0.97 -1.45
CA SER A 70 -0.41 -0.03 -2.18
C SER A 70 1.07 0.10 -1.85
N ILE A 71 1.72 -1.03 -1.55
CA ILE A 71 3.14 -1.11 -1.22
C ILE A 71 3.79 -2.11 -2.15
N GLY A 72 4.77 -1.66 -2.93
CA GLY A 72 5.58 -2.46 -3.84
C GLY A 72 6.91 -2.86 -3.20
N TYR A 73 7.36 -4.08 -3.46
CA TYR A 73 8.60 -4.67 -2.96
C TYR A 73 9.46 -5.18 -4.10
N GLY A 74 10.73 -4.85 -4.06
CA GLY A 74 11.74 -5.25 -5.05
C GLY A 74 11.74 -4.37 -6.29
N ASP A 75 12.83 -4.43 -7.02
CA ASP A 75 13.01 -3.66 -8.25
C ASP A 75 12.01 -4.10 -9.32
N CYS A 76 11.62 -3.15 -10.13
CA CYS A 76 10.70 -3.39 -11.22
C CYS A 76 11.16 -4.52 -12.13
N LEU A 77 10.29 -5.47 -12.37
CA LEU A 77 10.46 -6.37 -13.49
C LEU A 77 10.12 -5.54 -14.74
N GLU A 78 11.06 -5.46 -15.68
CA GLU A 78 10.84 -4.78 -16.96
C GLU A 78 9.64 -5.44 -17.69
N GLY A 79 8.48 -4.83 -17.53
CA GLY A 79 7.31 -5.13 -18.34
C GLY A 79 7.42 -4.34 -19.65
N GLY A 80 7.15 -4.96 -20.78
CA GLY A 80 7.10 -4.25 -22.06
C GLY A 80 6.21 -3.02 -21.96
N GLN A 81 6.56 -1.93 -22.66
CA GLN A 81 5.86 -0.65 -22.70
C GLN A 81 5.97 0.28 -21.48
N GLY A 82 7.07 0.20 -20.72
CA GLY A 82 7.37 1.23 -19.70
C GLY A 82 6.54 1.14 -18.41
N THR A 83 5.76 0.09 -18.21
CA THR A 83 5.07 -0.17 -16.94
C THR A 83 5.98 -0.97 -16.01
N CYS A 84 6.28 -0.35 -14.89
CA CYS A 84 7.03 -0.96 -13.80
C CYS A 84 6.08 -1.82 -12.95
N VAL A 85 6.33 -3.10 -12.85
CA VAL A 85 5.57 -3.99 -11.94
C VAL A 85 6.55 -4.56 -10.92
N PRO A 86 6.39 -4.24 -9.62
CA PRO A 86 7.22 -4.83 -8.59
C PRO A 86 6.96 -6.35 -8.50
N PRO A 87 7.98 -7.15 -8.18
CA PRO A 87 7.83 -8.61 -8.03
C PRO A 87 6.86 -9.03 -6.93
N LEU A 88 6.55 -8.13 -6.01
CA LEU A 88 5.55 -8.32 -4.97
C LEU A 88 4.88 -6.98 -4.66
N ARG A 89 3.55 -6.99 -4.55
CA ARG A 89 2.74 -5.85 -4.16
C ARG A 89 1.68 -6.28 -3.16
N VAL A 90 1.51 -5.48 -2.11
CA VAL A 90 0.42 -5.62 -1.13
C VAL A 90 -0.45 -4.39 -1.23
N VAL A 91 -1.72 -4.60 -1.49
CA VAL A 91 -2.73 -3.53 -1.53
C VAL A 91 -3.70 -3.76 -0.38
N THR A 92 -4.02 -2.71 0.36
CA THR A 92 -5.09 -2.72 1.36
C THR A 92 -6.15 -1.74 0.94
N SER A 93 -7.34 -2.24 0.64
CA SER A 93 -8.51 -1.43 0.26
C SER A 93 -9.51 -1.40 1.42
N PRO A 94 -9.98 -0.22 1.85
CA PRO A 94 -11.12 -0.14 2.75
C PRO A 94 -12.36 -0.59 1.98
N ASP A 95 -13.25 -1.24 2.65
CA ASP A 95 -14.52 -1.73 2.12
C ASP A 95 -14.37 -2.78 1.01
N ASN A 96 -14.73 -3.81 1.19
CA ASN A 96 -15.15 -4.72 1.10
C ASN A 96 -15.88 -5.72 0.40
N SER A 97 -16.61 -5.53 -0.34
CA SER A 97 -17.47 -6.38 -1.11
C SER A 97 -16.94 -6.70 -2.50
N PHE A 98 -15.78 -6.25 -2.86
CA PHE A 98 -15.12 -6.61 -4.11
C PHE A 98 -14.17 -7.79 -3.94
N LEU A 99 -14.73 -8.94 -3.65
CA LEU A 99 -14.08 -10.16 -4.12
C LEU A 99 -14.24 -10.15 -5.64
N PRO A 100 -13.17 -10.29 -6.44
CA PRO A 100 -13.30 -10.37 -7.88
C PRO A 100 -14.31 -11.47 -8.21
N GLY A 101 -15.46 -11.05 -8.68
CA GLY A 101 -16.50 -11.95 -9.12
C GLY A 101 -15.96 -12.78 -10.27
N GLY A 102 -15.70 -14.06 -10.03
CA GLY A 102 -15.74 -15.04 -11.09
C GLY A 102 -14.68 -14.95 -12.18
N SER A 103 -13.42 -14.69 -11.84
CA SER A 103 -12.35 -15.22 -12.69
C SER A 103 -12.51 -16.75 -12.70
N THR A 104 -12.78 -17.33 -13.87
CA THR A 104 -12.94 -18.78 -14.08
C THR A 104 -11.72 -19.60 -13.63
N ALA A 105 -10.64 -18.95 -13.24
CA ALA A 105 -9.38 -19.50 -12.77
C ALA A 105 -9.11 -19.22 -11.27
N SER A 106 -10.12 -18.85 -10.48
CA SER A 106 -9.96 -18.63 -9.05
C SER A 106 -10.40 -19.85 -8.23
N ARG A 107 -9.79 -20.04 -7.06
CA ARG A 107 -10.18 -21.06 -6.09
C ARG A 107 -10.33 -20.45 -4.70
N ALA A 108 -11.31 -20.93 -3.95
CA ALA A 108 -11.44 -20.61 -2.54
C ALA A 108 -10.28 -21.25 -1.74
N ALA A 109 -9.80 -20.53 -0.75
CA ALA A 109 -8.80 -21.00 0.21
C ALA A 109 -9.16 -20.52 1.61
N ARG A 110 -8.46 -21.04 2.61
CA ARG A 110 -8.52 -20.54 3.98
C ARG A 110 -7.12 -20.16 4.42
N LEU A 111 -6.93 -18.90 4.79
CA LEU A 111 -5.66 -18.35 5.21
C LEU A 111 -5.80 -17.71 6.58
N ARG A 112 -4.97 -18.12 7.54
CA ARG A 112 -4.92 -17.53 8.89
C ARG A 112 -6.29 -17.36 9.55
N GLY A 113 -7.21 -18.35 9.31
CA GLY A 113 -8.55 -18.39 9.90
C GLY A 113 -9.65 -17.73 9.08
N VAL A 114 -9.36 -16.95 8.04
CA VAL A 114 -10.35 -16.31 7.18
C VAL A 114 -10.46 -16.97 5.81
N ALA A 115 -11.59 -16.76 5.13
CA ALA A 115 -11.76 -17.16 3.74
C ALA A 115 -10.88 -16.26 2.85
N ALA A 116 -10.34 -16.82 1.80
CA ALA A 116 -9.54 -16.09 0.81
C ALA A 116 -9.82 -16.62 -0.59
N VAL A 117 -9.50 -15.82 -1.61
CA VAL A 117 -9.56 -16.21 -3.01
C VAL A 117 -8.15 -16.24 -3.57
N VAL A 118 -7.80 -17.33 -4.25
CA VAL A 118 -6.51 -17.48 -4.93
C VAL A 118 -6.77 -17.52 -6.43
N ALA A 119 -6.15 -16.62 -7.15
CA ALA A 119 -6.35 -16.44 -8.58
C ALA A 119 -5.01 -16.39 -9.34
N VAL A 120 -5.08 -16.27 -10.66
CA VAL A 120 -3.93 -16.11 -11.57
C VAL A 120 -2.85 -17.17 -11.31
N GLY A 121 -3.24 -18.45 -11.22
CA GLY A 121 -2.30 -19.54 -10.95
C GLY A 121 -1.61 -19.47 -9.59
N GLY A 122 -2.23 -18.85 -8.60
CA GLY A 122 -1.70 -18.69 -7.25
C GLY A 122 -0.90 -17.40 -7.03
N LYS A 123 -0.71 -16.56 -8.05
CA LYS A 123 0.07 -15.33 -7.96
C LYS A 123 -0.69 -14.17 -7.34
N THR A 124 -2.02 -14.26 -7.28
CA THR A 124 -2.89 -13.28 -6.65
C THR A 124 -3.66 -13.94 -5.52
N ILE A 125 -3.63 -13.32 -4.36
CA ILE A 125 -4.37 -13.78 -3.18
C ILE A 125 -5.13 -12.59 -2.60
N GLU A 126 -6.45 -12.75 -2.46
CA GLU A 126 -7.34 -11.75 -1.88
C GLU A 126 -7.85 -12.25 -0.55
N ILE A 127 -7.73 -11.43 0.46
CA ILE A 127 -8.01 -11.77 1.86
C ILE A 127 -8.93 -10.71 2.45
N PRO A 128 -10.25 -10.97 2.52
CA PRO A 128 -11.13 -10.10 3.29
C PRO A 128 -10.85 -10.29 4.78
N THR A 129 -10.60 -9.21 5.50
CA THR A 129 -10.30 -9.24 6.94
C THR A 129 -10.72 -7.95 7.64
N GLY A 130 -11.48 -8.07 8.72
CA GLY A 130 -12.07 -6.88 9.37
C GLY A 130 -12.90 -6.09 8.37
N GLY A 131 -12.65 -4.79 8.23
CA GLY A 131 -13.31 -3.89 7.27
C GLY A 131 -12.48 -3.59 6.03
N VAL A 132 -11.57 -4.48 5.62
CA VAL A 132 -10.70 -4.28 4.46
C VAL A 132 -10.55 -5.55 3.64
N VAL A 133 -10.14 -5.38 2.38
CA VAL A 133 -9.61 -6.47 1.55
C VAL A 133 -8.11 -6.23 1.36
N VAL A 134 -7.32 -7.27 1.58
CA VAL A 134 -5.89 -7.26 1.31
C VAL A 134 -5.64 -8.07 0.04
N ASP A 135 -5.10 -7.42 -0.99
CA ASP A 135 -4.72 -8.05 -2.24
C ASP A 135 -3.21 -8.18 -2.31
N ILE A 136 -2.75 -9.41 -2.53
CA ILE A 136 -1.34 -9.73 -2.70
C ILE A 136 -1.13 -10.14 -4.15
N HIS A 137 -0.28 -9.42 -4.86
CA HIS A 137 0.14 -9.74 -6.21
C HIS A 137 1.63 -10.08 -6.20
N ALA A 138 1.99 -11.25 -6.66
CA ALA A 138 3.38 -11.70 -6.66
C ALA A 138 3.80 -12.27 -8.03
N ARG A 139 5.10 -12.24 -8.30
CA ARG A 139 5.67 -12.82 -9.52
C ARG A 139 5.43 -14.34 -9.63
N ASP A 140 5.29 -15.03 -8.49
CA ASP A 140 5.03 -16.47 -8.42
C ASP A 140 4.15 -16.83 -7.21
N ALA A 141 3.54 -18.01 -7.27
CA ALA A 141 2.59 -18.49 -6.26
C ALA A 141 3.22 -18.70 -4.88
N ARG A 142 4.49 -19.15 -4.82
CA ARG A 142 5.18 -19.36 -3.55
C ARG A 142 5.39 -18.05 -2.81
N LEU A 143 5.83 -17.01 -3.53
CA LEU A 143 6.01 -15.67 -2.95
C LEU A 143 4.68 -15.09 -2.46
N ALA A 144 3.57 -15.32 -3.19
CA ALA A 144 2.25 -14.89 -2.77
C ALA A 144 1.80 -15.60 -1.48
N ASP A 145 1.95 -16.92 -1.39
CA ASP A 145 1.59 -17.70 -0.20
C ASP A 145 2.42 -17.28 1.02
N GLU A 146 3.73 -17.11 0.87
CA GLU A 146 4.62 -16.69 1.93
C GLU A 146 4.30 -15.26 2.41
N ALA A 147 3.98 -14.34 1.47
CA ALA A 147 3.54 -13.00 1.81
C ALA A 147 2.20 -13.00 2.57
N ALA A 148 1.22 -13.80 2.13
CA ALA A 148 -0.07 -13.92 2.80
C ALA A 148 0.04 -14.41 4.27
N GLN A 149 1.03 -15.26 4.55
CA GLN A 149 1.31 -15.68 5.92
C GLN A 149 2.04 -14.59 6.74
N ALA A 150 2.78 -13.70 6.09
CA ALA A 150 3.66 -12.74 6.75
C ALA A 150 3.04 -11.35 6.94
N ILE A 151 1.99 -10.97 6.21
CA ILE A 151 1.39 -9.63 6.33
C ILE A 151 1.01 -9.31 7.77
N VAL A 152 1.26 -8.08 8.17
CA VAL A 152 0.86 -7.53 9.47
C VAL A 152 0.31 -6.12 9.28
N PRO A 153 -0.59 -5.64 10.13
CA PRO A 153 -1.01 -4.25 10.07
C PRO A 153 0.11 -3.32 10.57
N ILE A 154 0.34 -2.20 9.87
CA ILE A 154 1.32 -1.19 10.27
C ILE A 154 0.80 -0.30 11.40
N ASN A 155 -0.51 -0.07 11.45
CA ASN A 155 -1.18 0.87 12.35
C ASN A 155 -2.05 0.18 13.42
N ALA A 156 -1.96 -1.13 13.55
CA ALA A 156 -2.69 -1.91 14.55
C ALA A 156 -1.81 -3.04 15.11
N ARG A 157 -2.28 -3.69 16.17
CA ARG A 157 -1.58 -4.85 16.74
C ARG A 157 -1.74 -6.07 15.82
N GLY A 158 -0.64 -6.73 15.51
CA GLY A 158 -0.61 -7.96 14.74
C GLY A 158 0.77 -8.60 14.78
N ALA A 159 0.82 -9.89 14.45
CA ALA A 159 2.07 -10.62 14.30
C ALA A 159 2.02 -11.49 13.03
N PRO A 160 3.16 -11.76 12.38
CA PRO A 160 3.22 -12.71 11.28
C PRO A 160 2.63 -14.06 11.67
N GLY A 161 1.83 -14.66 10.80
CA GLY A 161 1.19 -15.96 11.04
C GLY A 161 0.02 -15.95 12.03
N ALA A 162 -0.21 -14.87 12.79
CA ALA A 162 -1.35 -14.80 13.70
C ALA A 162 -2.69 -14.84 12.93
N PRO A 163 -3.80 -15.35 13.54
CA PRO A 163 -5.11 -15.29 12.92
C PRO A 163 -5.48 -13.86 12.51
N LEU A 164 -6.11 -13.72 11.35
CA LEU A 164 -6.65 -12.46 10.87
C LEU A 164 -8.04 -12.23 11.48
N ALA A 165 -8.45 -10.98 11.60
CA ALA A 165 -9.79 -10.64 12.02
C ALA A 165 -10.82 -11.20 11.02
N ALA A 166 -11.94 -11.74 11.53
CA ALA A 166 -13.01 -12.14 10.64
C ALA A 166 -13.49 -10.92 9.82
N PRO A 167 -13.80 -11.08 8.52
CA PRO A 167 -14.38 -10.02 7.74
C PRO A 167 -15.67 -9.53 8.38
N LEU A 168 -15.94 -8.24 8.28
CA LEU A 168 -17.22 -7.70 8.68
C LEU A 168 -18.30 -8.36 7.83
N ALA A 169 -19.45 -8.65 8.44
CA ALA A 169 -20.58 -9.15 7.69
C ALA A 169 -20.93 -8.13 6.61
N ASP A 170 -21.04 -8.60 5.37
CA ASP A 170 -21.59 -7.77 4.29
C ASP A 170 -23.04 -7.45 4.67
N THR A 171 -23.26 -6.27 5.18
CA THR A 171 -24.62 -5.79 5.48
C THR A 171 -25.37 -5.46 4.20
N GLY A 172 -24.70 -5.65 3.03
CA GLY A 172 -25.21 -5.28 1.72
C GLY A 172 -25.64 -3.82 1.66
N PHE A 173 -25.49 -3.16 0.56
CA PHE A 173 -26.39 -2.04 0.31
C PHE A 173 -27.79 -2.64 0.31
N ALA A 174 -28.59 -2.30 1.31
CA ALA A 174 -29.99 -2.70 1.29
C ALA A 174 -30.50 -2.39 -0.12
N ASN A 175 -30.97 -3.40 -0.84
CA ASN A 175 -31.61 -3.23 -2.15
C ASN A 175 -32.93 -2.42 -2.04
N THR A 176 -33.02 -1.60 -1.02
CA THR A 176 -34.07 -0.64 -0.82
C THR A 176 -33.75 0.54 -1.71
N PRO A 177 -34.51 0.80 -2.78
CA PRO A 177 -34.32 1.99 -3.60
C PRO A 177 -34.26 3.20 -2.68
N LEU A 178 -33.26 4.06 -2.91
CA LEU A 178 -33.25 5.36 -2.22
C LEU A 178 -34.62 6.00 -2.36
N PRO A 179 -35.19 6.53 -1.28
CA PRO A 179 -36.46 7.23 -1.39
C PRO A 179 -36.36 8.27 -2.48
N ALA A 180 -37.32 8.25 -3.41
CA ALA A 180 -37.35 9.17 -4.53
C ALA A 180 -37.21 10.60 -3.98
N GLN A 181 -36.11 11.26 -4.32
CA GLN A 181 -35.93 12.66 -3.94
C GLN A 181 -37.05 13.46 -4.63
N THR A 182 -38.02 13.88 -3.86
CA THR A 182 -39.02 14.83 -4.36
C THR A 182 -38.27 16.11 -4.72
N PRO A 183 -38.28 16.53 -5.99
CA PRO A 183 -37.62 17.77 -6.36
C PRO A 183 -38.14 18.90 -5.46
N SER A 184 -37.25 19.56 -4.76
CA SER A 184 -37.62 20.77 -4.04
C SER A 184 -38.22 21.77 -5.01
N PRO A 185 -39.39 22.33 -4.72
CA PRO A 185 -39.97 23.33 -5.60
C PRO A 185 -38.98 24.48 -5.76
N LEU A 186 -38.68 24.80 -7.01
CA LEU A 186 -37.80 25.92 -7.34
C LEU A 186 -38.38 27.18 -6.73
N ARG A 187 -37.63 27.83 -5.84
CA ARG A 187 -38.00 29.09 -5.26
C ARG A 187 -38.03 30.15 -6.37
N PRO A 188 -39.16 30.82 -6.63
CA PRO A 188 -39.16 31.88 -7.63
C PRO A 188 -38.15 32.95 -7.25
N LEU A 189 -37.31 33.35 -8.19
CA LEU A 189 -36.44 34.52 -8.02
C LEU A 189 -37.31 35.76 -8.15
N ASN A 190 -37.41 36.53 -7.04
CA ASN A 190 -37.98 37.88 -7.05
C ASN A 190 -36.90 38.87 -7.48
#